data_fef2524a231fe3bf1834961e24bbc079
#
_entry.id   fef2524a231fe3bf1834961e24bbc079
#
_cell.length_a   1.000
_cell.length_b   1.000
_cell.length_c   1.000
_cell.angle_alpha   90.00
_cell.angle_beta   90.00
_cell.angle_gamma   90.00
#
_symmetry.space_group_name_H-M   'P 1'
#
loop_
_entity.id
_entity.type
_entity.pdbx_description
1 polymer ?
#
loop_
_entity_poly.entity_id
_entity_poly.type
_entity_poly.pdbx_seq_one_letter_code
_entity_poly.pdbx_strand_id
1 'polypeptide(L)'
;MKTKILIAIIVGALLLGGGFGIYQYNAAQAKKQALIAEEQAKQKKEAEEKKAKEERFKNLKKEYDTADFDIENSLYLDVAEAVEAATQEAMDSARAADYSALDSFGVMISKKEMTEDEESAFHELTKAVTDRYDASKKTVDDLYAEVSAIDPAAYGSYYTDAYKTDVTSNMDTYTDAYNNGKYQNAYDALTTVKALYAAAEGDQSRAKERSETYAKAEAQQAPNKTSQETQTQEVAPGAGASTSQQAPAASAPAPAPAHNAGYEAAARVGTPVSLDDGMYGSRDAAGNFYMFDANGNQIGYSAAGTKVVSIN
;
A
#
# COMPACT_ATOMS: atom_id res chain seq x y z
N MET A 1 -28.17 -46.83 -11.86
CA MET A 1 -29.05 -48.06 -11.79
C MET A 1 -29.88 -48.31 -13.02
N LYS A 2 -30.18 -47.34 -13.88
CA LYS A 2 -31.05 -47.55 -15.09
C LYS A 2 -30.42 -48.32 -16.25
N THR A 3 -29.09 -48.36 -16.36
CA THR A 3 -28.36 -49.00 -17.47
C THR A 3 -28.26 -50.54 -17.35
N LYS A 4 -28.41 -51.11 -16.14
CA LYS A 4 -28.31 -52.56 -15.90
C LYS A 4 -29.63 -53.30 -16.24
N ILE A 5 -30.73 -52.60 -16.25
CA ILE A 5 -32.06 -53.20 -16.55
C ILE A 5 -32.26 -53.44 -18.04
N LEU A 6 -31.65 -52.59 -18.89
CA LEU A 6 -31.82 -52.70 -20.35
C LEU A 6 -31.13 -53.93 -20.97
N ILE A 7 -30.02 -54.38 -20.34
CA ILE A 7 -29.23 -55.56 -20.81
C ILE A 7 -29.97 -56.87 -20.54
N ALA A 8 -30.73 -56.94 -19.44
CA ALA A 8 -31.41 -58.17 -19.04
C ALA A 8 -32.62 -58.53 -19.94
N ILE A 9 -33.25 -57.54 -20.61
CA ILE A 9 -34.44 -57.78 -21.47
C ILE A 9 -34.06 -58.35 -22.84
N ILE A 10 -32.84 -58.11 -23.32
CA ILE A 10 -32.37 -58.53 -24.65
C ILE A 10 -31.98 -60.02 -24.69
N VAL A 11 -31.56 -60.58 -23.55
CA VAL A 11 -31.11 -61.98 -23.46
C VAL A 11 -32.31 -62.97 -23.40
N GLY A 12 -33.50 -62.55 -22.95
CA GLY A 12 -34.66 -63.44 -22.75
C GLY A 12 -35.43 -63.84 -23.98
N ALA A 13 -35.21 -63.22 -25.17
CA ALA A 13 -36.02 -63.47 -26.38
C ALA A 13 -35.42 -64.49 -27.34
N LEU A 14 -34.34 -65.18 -27.00
CA LEU A 14 -33.53 -65.98 -27.93
C LEU A 14 -33.81 -67.51 -27.95
N LEU A 15 -34.81 -67.98 -27.21
CA LEU A 15 -34.95 -69.45 -27.01
C LEU A 15 -36.15 -70.13 -27.67
N LEU A 16 -37.01 -69.46 -28.47
CA LEU A 16 -38.19 -70.17 -29.13
C LEU A 16 -38.35 -69.77 -30.56
N GLY A 17 -37.99 -70.70 -31.53
CA GLY A 17 -38.52 -70.69 -32.90
C GLY A 17 -37.53 -70.86 -34.04
N GLY A 18 -37.57 -72.12 -34.64
CA GLY A 18 -36.68 -72.60 -35.67
C GLY A 18 -36.78 -72.04 -37.08
N GLY A 19 -35.70 -72.13 -37.77
CA GLY A 19 -35.48 -72.70 -39.11
C GLY A 19 -35.76 -71.88 -40.37
N PHE A 20 -36.32 -70.68 -40.40
CA PHE A 20 -36.45 -69.86 -41.63
C PHE A 20 -36.18 -68.35 -41.48
N GLY A 21 -35.91 -67.92 -40.30
CA GLY A 21 -35.71 -66.54 -39.97
C GLY A 21 -34.23 -66.08 -39.82
N ILE A 22 -33.25 -66.94 -39.97
CA ILE A 22 -31.84 -66.71 -39.58
C ILE A 22 -31.23 -65.58 -40.41
N TYR A 23 -31.56 -65.43 -41.69
CA TYR A 23 -31.02 -64.34 -42.53
C TYR A 23 -31.58 -62.93 -42.17
N GLN A 24 -32.93 -62.87 -41.99
CA GLN A 24 -33.61 -61.63 -41.61
C GLN A 24 -33.29 -61.27 -40.13
N TYR A 25 -33.17 -62.27 -39.28
CA TYR A 25 -32.80 -62.09 -37.85
C TYR A 25 -31.40 -61.52 -37.67
N ASN A 26 -30.40 -62.03 -38.40
CA ASN A 26 -29.02 -61.52 -38.36
C ASN A 26 -28.94 -60.13 -38.95
N ALA A 27 -29.67 -59.80 -39.99
CA ALA A 27 -29.68 -58.38 -40.50
C ALA A 27 -30.41 -57.41 -39.55
N ALA A 28 -31.45 -57.89 -38.85
CA ALA A 28 -32.14 -57.10 -37.83
C ALA A 28 -31.29 -56.95 -36.53
N GLN A 29 -30.53 -57.93 -36.13
CA GLN A 29 -29.59 -57.93 -35.05
C GLN A 29 -28.41 -56.99 -35.37
N ALA A 30 -27.85 -57.10 -36.59
CA ALA A 30 -26.77 -56.19 -37.03
C ALA A 30 -27.22 -54.70 -37.06
N LYS A 31 -28.42 -54.42 -37.53
CA LYS A 31 -29.01 -53.07 -37.46
C LYS A 31 -29.23 -52.59 -36.02
N LYS A 32 -29.73 -53.46 -35.12
CA LYS A 32 -29.87 -53.13 -33.70
C LYS A 32 -28.51 -52.85 -33.01
N GLN A 33 -27.49 -53.67 -33.30
CA GLN A 33 -26.15 -53.48 -32.79
C GLN A 33 -25.52 -52.20 -33.35
N ALA A 34 -25.72 -51.88 -34.62
CA ALA A 34 -25.24 -50.64 -35.22
C ALA A 34 -25.91 -49.40 -34.57
N LEU A 35 -27.24 -49.44 -34.35
CA LEU A 35 -27.95 -48.38 -33.65
C LEU A 35 -27.48 -48.19 -32.19
N ILE A 36 -27.25 -49.28 -31.47
CA ILE A 36 -26.73 -49.23 -30.10
C ILE A 36 -25.32 -48.67 -30.10
N ALA A 37 -24.46 -49.09 -31.03
CA ALA A 37 -23.10 -48.56 -31.15
C ALA A 37 -23.09 -47.06 -31.51
N GLU A 38 -23.97 -46.62 -32.39
CA GLU A 38 -24.15 -45.22 -32.75
C GLU A 38 -24.63 -44.36 -31.55
N GLU A 39 -25.61 -44.89 -30.79
CA GLU A 39 -26.14 -44.22 -29.62
C GLU A 39 -25.08 -44.15 -28.50
N GLN A 40 -24.29 -45.21 -28.31
CA GLN A 40 -23.17 -45.21 -27.37
C GLN A 40 -22.05 -44.23 -27.80
N ALA A 41 -21.74 -44.18 -29.09
CA ALA A 41 -20.78 -43.23 -29.64
C ALA A 41 -21.24 -41.78 -29.43
N LYS A 42 -22.57 -41.52 -29.68
CA LYS A 42 -23.16 -40.21 -29.43
C LYS A 42 -23.12 -39.80 -27.95
N GLN A 43 -23.53 -40.71 -27.04
CA GLN A 43 -23.49 -40.49 -25.62
C GLN A 43 -22.05 -40.23 -25.11
N LYS A 44 -21.07 -40.99 -25.65
CA LYS A 44 -19.67 -40.79 -25.33
C LYS A 44 -19.19 -39.43 -25.80
N LYS A 45 -19.53 -39.03 -27.02
CA LYS A 45 -19.18 -37.71 -27.57
C LYS A 45 -19.80 -36.57 -26.76
N GLU A 46 -21.08 -36.66 -26.41
CA GLU A 46 -21.77 -35.69 -25.56
C GLU A 46 -21.14 -35.60 -24.17
N ALA A 47 -20.73 -36.73 -23.58
CA ALA A 47 -20.06 -36.77 -22.30
C ALA A 47 -18.66 -36.14 -22.36
N GLU A 48 -17.90 -36.36 -23.43
CA GLU A 48 -16.61 -35.76 -23.70
C GLU A 48 -16.71 -34.23 -23.91
N GLU A 49 -17.69 -33.81 -24.73
CA GLU A 49 -17.98 -32.38 -24.96
C GLU A 49 -18.39 -31.67 -23.65
N LYS A 50 -19.25 -32.31 -22.85
CA LYS A 50 -19.65 -31.77 -21.54
C LYS A 50 -18.46 -31.64 -20.61
N LYS A 51 -17.58 -32.64 -20.56
CA LYS A 51 -16.38 -32.64 -19.76
C LYS A 51 -15.39 -31.55 -20.21
N ALA A 52 -15.19 -31.43 -21.53
CA ALA A 52 -14.35 -30.38 -22.11
C ALA A 52 -14.88 -28.98 -21.79
N LYS A 53 -16.20 -28.78 -21.89
CA LYS A 53 -16.87 -27.53 -21.52
C LYS A 53 -16.67 -27.22 -20.02
N GLU A 54 -16.82 -28.20 -19.14
CA GLU A 54 -16.61 -28.01 -17.69
C GLU A 54 -15.16 -27.64 -17.38
N GLU A 55 -14.20 -28.29 -18.03
CA GLU A 55 -12.78 -27.98 -17.85
C GLU A 55 -12.40 -26.59 -18.39
N ARG A 56 -12.92 -26.21 -19.55
CA ARG A 56 -12.78 -24.85 -20.10
C ARG A 56 -13.23 -23.80 -19.08
N PHE A 57 -14.46 -23.89 -18.59
CA PHE A 57 -14.98 -22.90 -17.63
C PHE A 57 -14.29 -22.93 -16.26
N LYS A 58 -13.74 -24.08 -15.87
CA LYS A 58 -12.89 -24.16 -14.67
C LYS A 58 -11.58 -23.37 -14.86
N ASN A 59 -10.97 -23.45 -16.04
CA ASN A 59 -9.76 -22.70 -16.36
C ASN A 59 -10.03 -21.19 -16.44
N LEU A 60 -11.12 -20.78 -17.11
CA LEU A 60 -11.56 -19.37 -17.13
C LEU A 60 -11.83 -18.81 -15.73
N LYS A 61 -12.44 -19.61 -14.85
CA LYS A 61 -12.65 -19.20 -13.45
C LYS A 61 -11.33 -19.00 -12.70
N LYS A 62 -10.34 -19.87 -12.91
CA LYS A 62 -9.03 -19.71 -12.31
C LYS A 62 -8.33 -18.45 -12.81
N GLU A 63 -8.44 -18.17 -14.11
CA GLU A 63 -7.87 -16.95 -14.70
C GLU A 63 -8.57 -15.69 -14.17
N TYR A 64 -9.91 -15.74 -14.02
CA TYR A 64 -10.69 -14.69 -13.36
C TYR A 64 -10.21 -14.42 -11.94
N ASP A 65 -10.03 -15.46 -11.12
CA ASP A 65 -9.58 -15.31 -9.73
C ASP A 65 -8.16 -14.75 -9.64
N THR A 66 -7.31 -15.07 -10.61
CA THR A 66 -5.96 -14.48 -10.73
C THR A 66 -6.05 -13.01 -11.09
N ALA A 67 -6.85 -12.64 -12.08
CA ALA A 67 -7.01 -11.26 -12.51
C ALA A 67 -7.64 -10.37 -11.41
N ASP A 68 -8.60 -10.90 -10.65
CA ASP A 68 -9.20 -10.22 -9.49
C ASP A 68 -8.15 -9.87 -8.45
N PHE A 69 -7.27 -10.84 -8.11
CA PHE A 69 -6.13 -10.60 -7.21
C PHE A 69 -5.13 -9.58 -7.79
N ASP A 70 -4.81 -9.68 -9.09
CA ASP A 70 -3.86 -8.80 -9.76
C ASP A 70 -4.38 -7.35 -9.79
N ILE A 71 -5.69 -7.13 -10.05
CA ILE A 71 -6.31 -5.80 -10.00
C ILE A 71 -6.21 -5.20 -8.60
N GLU A 72 -6.54 -5.98 -7.56
CA GLU A 72 -6.49 -5.50 -6.17
C GLU A 72 -5.10 -5.02 -5.77
N ASN A 73 -4.05 -5.71 -6.25
CA ASN A 73 -2.69 -5.57 -5.75
C ASN A 73 -1.73 -4.83 -6.71
N SER A 74 -2.22 -4.38 -7.88
CA SER A 74 -1.44 -3.59 -8.84
C SER A 74 -1.33 -2.12 -8.46
N LEU A 75 -0.20 -1.52 -8.84
CA LEU A 75 -0.02 -0.08 -8.91
C LEU A 75 -0.62 0.42 -10.24
N TYR A 76 -1.43 1.45 -10.21
CA TYR A 76 -2.02 2.05 -11.41
C TYR A 76 -1.24 3.31 -11.84
N LEU A 77 0.09 3.26 -11.74
CA LEU A 77 0.97 4.41 -12.02
C LEU A 77 1.06 4.76 -13.49
N ASP A 78 0.84 3.79 -14.38
CA ASP A 78 0.77 3.99 -15.84
C ASP A 78 -0.36 4.95 -16.23
N VAL A 79 -1.47 4.90 -15.51
CA VAL A 79 -2.58 5.86 -15.67
C VAL A 79 -2.17 7.25 -15.19
N ALA A 80 -1.32 7.28 -14.19
CA ALA A 80 -0.76 8.48 -13.59
C ALA A 80 0.16 9.26 -14.54
N GLU A 81 0.97 8.55 -15.32
CA GLU A 81 1.87 9.16 -16.32
C GLU A 81 1.09 9.74 -17.52
N ALA A 82 -0.06 9.16 -17.86
CA ALA A 82 -0.89 9.60 -18.98
C ALA A 82 -1.71 10.87 -18.67
N VAL A 83 -1.91 11.21 -17.40
CA VAL A 83 -2.61 12.40 -16.93
C VAL A 83 -1.62 13.24 -16.14
N GLU A 84 -1.32 14.48 -16.58
CA GLU A 84 -0.32 15.40 -15.97
C GLU A 84 -0.43 15.61 -14.44
N ALA A 85 -1.43 15.04 -13.81
CA ALA A 85 -1.59 14.92 -12.37
C ALA A 85 -2.14 13.51 -12.09
N ALA A 86 -1.25 12.59 -11.72
CA ALA A 86 -1.62 11.31 -11.12
C ALA A 86 -2.35 11.54 -9.81
N THR A 87 -3.63 11.79 -9.91
CA THR A 87 -4.47 11.84 -8.73
C THR A 87 -4.80 10.41 -8.32
N GLN A 88 -4.85 10.16 -7.02
CA GLN A 88 -5.36 8.91 -6.47
C GLN A 88 -6.71 8.56 -7.11
N GLU A 89 -7.52 9.56 -7.42
CA GLU A 89 -8.82 9.43 -8.09
C GLU A 89 -8.72 8.81 -9.49
N ALA A 90 -7.70 9.16 -10.28
CA ALA A 90 -7.48 8.57 -11.61
C ALA A 90 -7.10 7.09 -11.52
N MET A 91 -6.23 6.73 -10.56
CA MET A 91 -5.83 5.35 -10.31
C MET A 91 -7.02 4.52 -9.81
N ASP A 92 -7.81 5.05 -8.87
CA ASP A 92 -8.99 4.39 -8.34
C ASP A 92 -10.07 4.20 -9.41
N SER A 93 -10.25 5.18 -10.30
CA SER A 93 -11.17 5.10 -11.44
C SER A 93 -10.75 4.02 -12.44
N ALA A 94 -9.46 3.91 -12.75
CA ALA A 94 -8.94 2.90 -13.66
C ALA A 94 -9.08 1.48 -13.05
N ARG A 95 -8.78 1.34 -11.76
CA ARG A 95 -8.99 0.08 -11.04
C ARG A 95 -10.46 -0.33 -11.04
N ALA A 96 -11.37 0.61 -10.78
CA ALA A 96 -12.81 0.37 -10.81
C ALA A 96 -13.31 -0.02 -12.22
N ALA A 97 -12.71 0.53 -13.28
CA ALA A 97 -13.03 0.15 -14.65
C ALA A 97 -12.61 -1.29 -14.96
N ASP A 98 -11.40 -1.70 -14.54
CA ASP A 98 -10.92 -3.07 -14.70
C ASP A 98 -11.80 -4.07 -13.93
N TYR A 99 -12.19 -3.76 -12.68
CA TYR A 99 -13.15 -4.57 -11.93
C TYR A 99 -14.49 -4.68 -12.62
N SER A 100 -15.04 -3.58 -13.13
CA SER A 100 -16.33 -3.59 -13.81
C SER A 100 -16.31 -4.44 -15.08
N ALA A 101 -15.20 -4.39 -15.84
CA ALA A 101 -14.99 -5.25 -17.00
C ALA A 101 -14.87 -6.72 -16.60
N LEU A 102 -14.07 -7.03 -15.57
CA LEU A 102 -13.87 -8.39 -15.07
C LEU A 102 -15.16 -8.99 -14.53
N ASP A 103 -15.97 -8.26 -13.77
CA ASP A 103 -17.26 -8.70 -13.23
C ASP A 103 -18.24 -9.11 -14.33
N SER A 104 -18.24 -8.39 -15.45
CA SER A 104 -19.06 -8.71 -16.61
C SER A 104 -18.73 -10.11 -17.15
N PHE A 105 -17.48 -10.48 -17.23
CA PHE A 105 -17.02 -11.82 -17.60
C PHE A 105 -17.30 -12.86 -16.52
N GLY A 106 -17.19 -12.50 -15.23
CA GLY A 106 -17.52 -13.35 -14.10
C GLY A 106 -18.95 -13.91 -14.15
N VAL A 107 -19.91 -13.08 -14.58
CA VAL A 107 -21.29 -13.49 -14.80
C VAL A 107 -21.40 -14.53 -15.93
N MET A 108 -20.71 -14.35 -17.05
CA MET A 108 -20.71 -15.27 -18.19
C MET A 108 -20.03 -16.60 -17.84
N ILE A 109 -18.91 -16.55 -17.11
CA ILE A 109 -18.18 -17.72 -16.61
C ILE A 109 -19.07 -18.55 -15.67
N SER A 110 -19.78 -17.91 -14.75
CA SER A 110 -20.65 -18.58 -13.78
C SER A 110 -21.84 -19.28 -14.46
N LYS A 111 -22.38 -18.69 -15.51
CA LYS A 111 -23.47 -19.27 -16.34
C LYS A 111 -22.98 -20.30 -17.33
N LYS A 112 -21.67 -20.40 -17.55
CA LYS A 112 -21.03 -21.21 -18.60
C LYS A 112 -21.51 -20.83 -20.01
N GLU A 113 -21.73 -19.53 -20.19
CA GLU A 113 -22.26 -18.93 -21.43
C GLU A 113 -21.28 -17.84 -21.88
N MET A 114 -20.30 -18.21 -22.69
CA MET A 114 -19.30 -17.31 -23.24
C MET A 114 -19.00 -17.74 -24.67
N THR A 115 -19.07 -16.82 -25.61
CA THR A 115 -18.68 -17.01 -27.00
C THR A 115 -17.17 -16.99 -27.15
N GLU A 116 -16.64 -17.37 -28.30
CA GLU A 116 -15.18 -17.32 -28.58
C GLU A 116 -14.66 -15.87 -28.61
N ASP A 117 -15.47 -14.94 -29.12
CA ASP A 117 -15.08 -13.51 -29.12
C ASP A 117 -15.04 -12.92 -27.73
N GLU A 118 -16.00 -13.27 -26.85
CA GLU A 118 -16.02 -12.86 -25.44
C GLU A 118 -14.86 -13.48 -24.66
N GLU A 119 -14.51 -14.74 -24.96
CA GLU A 119 -13.34 -15.38 -24.34
C GLU A 119 -12.04 -14.71 -24.79
N SER A 120 -11.92 -14.34 -26.07
CA SER A 120 -10.77 -13.58 -26.57
C SER A 120 -10.64 -12.22 -25.86
N ALA A 121 -11.74 -11.49 -25.72
CA ALA A 121 -11.76 -10.20 -25.01
C ALA A 121 -11.44 -10.38 -23.52
N PHE A 122 -11.89 -11.47 -22.90
CA PHE A 122 -11.55 -11.81 -21.53
C PHE A 122 -10.03 -12.06 -21.36
N HIS A 123 -9.42 -12.84 -22.26
CA HIS A 123 -7.99 -13.09 -22.23
C HIS A 123 -7.16 -11.82 -22.48
N GLU A 124 -7.63 -10.91 -23.33
CA GLU A 124 -6.99 -9.61 -23.53
C GLU A 124 -7.02 -8.75 -22.25
N LEU A 125 -8.17 -8.71 -21.56
CA LEU A 125 -8.29 -8.00 -20.29
C LEU A 125 -7.37 -8.62 -19.22
N THR A 126 -7.45 -9.92 -19.01
CA THR A 126 -6.65 -10.60 -17.97
C THR A 126 -5.17 -10.47 -18.23
N LYS A 127 -4.76 -10.54 -19.50
CA LYS A 127 -3.37 -10.26 -19.89
C LYS A 127 -2.95 -8.83 -19.55
N ALA A 128 -3.74 -7.82 -19.87
CA ALA A 128 -3.41 -6.42 -19.56
C ALA A 128 -3.30 -6.18 -18.05
N VAL A 129 -4.17 -6.80 -17.27
CA VAL A 129 -4.12 -6.77 -15.81
C VAL A 129 -2.85 -7.43 -15.26
N THR A 130 -2.51 -8.63 -15.74
CA THR A 130 -1.29 -9.34 -15.33
C THR A 130 -0.03 -8.57 -15.75
N ASP A 131 0.02 -8.00 -16.95
CA ASP A 131 1.15 -7.17 -17.40
C ASP A 131 1.34 -5.95 -16.46
N ARG A 132 0.25 -5.33 -15.98
CA ARG A 132 0.29 -4.24 -14.99
C ARG A 132 0.76 -4.73 -13.61
N TYR A 133 0.33 -5.89 -13.19
CA TYR A 133 0.78 -6.51 -11.94
C TYR A 133 2.28 -6.80 -11.96
N ASP A 134 2.80 -7.33 -13.05
CA ASP A 134 4.24 -7.58 -13.23
C ASP A 134 5.05 -6.27 -13.26
N ALA A 135 4.52 -5.22 -13.92
CA ALA A 135 5.11 -3.89 -13.91
C ALA A 135 5.12 -3.28 -12.49
N SER A 136 4.06 -3.52 -11.72
CA SER A 136 3.97 -3.10 -10.32
C SER A 136 5.06 -3.72 -9.45
N LYS A 137 5.30 -5.02 -9.62
CA LYS A 137 6.41 -5.72 -8.96
C LYS A 137 7.74 -5.05 -9.25
N LYS A 138 8.02 -4.78 -10.53
CA LYS A 138 9.25 -4.12 -10.94
C LYS A 138 9.40 -2.73 -10.31
N THR A 139 8.35 -1.95 -10.26
CA THR A 139 8.36 -0.62 -9.64
C THR A 139 8.68 -0.70 -8.15
N VAL A 140 8.14 -1.69 -7.44
CA VAL A 140 8.44 -1.94 -6.03
C VAL A 140 9.90 -2.37 -5.85
N ASP A 141 10.42 -3.24 -6.73
CA ASP A 141 11.83 -3.67 -6.71
C ASP A 141 12.77 -2.47 -6.90
N ASP A 142 12.47 -1.59 -7.85
CA ASP A 142 13.24 -0.38 -8.13
C ASP A 142 13.22 0.58 -6.91
N LEU A 143 12.05 0.81 -6.32
CA LEU A 143 11.90 1.65 -5.12
C LEU A 143 12.63 1.04 -3.91
N TYR A 144 12.59 -0.27 -3.74
CA TYR A 144 13.35 -0.95 -2.69
C TYR A 144 14.86 -0.76 -2.86
N ALA A 145 15.36 -0.83 -4.09
CA ALA A 145 16.77 -0.57 -4.39
C ALA A 145 17.16 0.88 -4.03
N GLU A 146 16.32 1.87 -4.35
CA GLU A 146 16.54 3.27 -3.97
C GLU A 146 16.59 3.44 -2.45
N VAL A 147 15.59 2.91 -1.74
CA VAL A 147 15.49 3.03 -0.27
C VAL A 147 16.66 2.33 0.41
N SER A 148 17.06 1.16 -0.08
CA SER A 148 18.18 0.38 0.47
C SER A 148 19.55 1.03 0.22
N ALA A 149 19.67 1.92 -0.75
CA ALA A 149 20.89 2.67 -1.02
C ALA A 149 21.08 3.87 -0.07
N ILE A 150 20.06 4.25 0.68
CA ILE A 150 20.12 5.34 1.66
C ILE A 150 20.93 4.86 2.87
N ASP A 151 21.96 5.63 3.25
CA ASP A 151 22.72 5.37 4.47
C ASP A 151 22.14 6.20 5.64
N PRO A 152 21.40 5.61 6.57
CA PRO A 152 20.82 6.33 7.70
C PRO A 152 21.88 6.90 8.65
N ALA A 153 23.10 6.35 8.66
CA ALA A 153 24.18 6.84 9.51
C ALA A 153 24.63 8.25 9.09
N ALA A 154 24.41 8.64 7.84
CA ALA A 154 24.70 9.99 7.36
C ALA A 154 23.92 11.08 8.09
N TYR A 155 22.75 10.76 8.65
CA TYR A 155 21.91 11.72 9.38
C TYR A 155 22.28 11.88 10.85
N GLY A 156 23.17 11.02 11.40
CA GLY A 156 23.66 11.10 12.77
C GLY A 156 22.53 11.11 13.81
N SER A 157 22.57 12.09 14.73
CA SER A 157 21.56 12.21 15.80
C SER A 157 20.15 12.64 15.30
N TYR A 158 20.04 13.08 14.06
CA TYR A 158 18.75 13.46 13.45
C TYR A 158 17.93 12.23 13.01
N TYR A 159 18.59 11.07 12.82
CA TYR A 159 17.91 9.79 12.67
C TYR A 159 17.60 9.22 14.07
N THR A 160 16.53 9.73 14.65
CA THR A 160 16.12 9.44 16.03
C THR A 160 15.60 8.01 16.20
N ASP A 161 15.44 7.56 17.45
CA ASP A 161 14.88 6.23 17.73
C ASP A 161 13.41 6.11 17.27
N ALA A 162 12.67 7.22 17.20
CA ALA A 162 11.33 7.24 16.61
C ALA A 162 11.39 6.90 15.11
N TYR A 163 12.26 7.59 14.34
CA TYR A 163 12.47 7.27 12.93
C TYR A 163 12.90 5.82 12.70
N LYS A 164 13.81 5.30 13.51
CA LYS A 164 14.27 3.90 13.44
C LYS A 164 13.13 2.92 13.66
N THR A 165 12.29 3.17 14.65
CA THR A 165 11.13 2.34 14.95
C THR A 165 10.14 2.32 13.79
N ASP A 166 9.81 3.51 13.25
CA ASP A 166 8.86 3.64 12.15
C ASP A 166 9.42 3.04 10.86
N VAL A 167 10.71 3.24 10.55
CA VAL A 167 11.37 2.58 9.41
C VAL A 167 11.33 1.07 9.55
N THR A 168 11.68 0.52 10.72
CA THR A 168 11.64 -0.93 10.95
C THR A 168 10.23 -1.49 10.74
N SER A 169 9.22 -0.85 11.33
CA SER A 169 7.81 -1.28 11.20
C SER A 169 7.32 -1.26 9.75
N ASN A 170 7.70 -0.23 8.98
CA ASN A 170 7.32 -0.15 7.56
C ASN A 170 8.11 -1.13 6.70
N MET A 171 9.37 -1.44 7.02
CA MET A 171 10.15 -2.48 6.33
C MET A 171 9.60 -3.89 6.60
N ASP A 172 9.09 -4.16 7.81
CA ASP A 172 8.39 -5.39 8.13
C ASP A 172 7.09 -5.49 7.32
N THR A 173 6.31 -4.40 7.25
CA THR A 173 5.09 -4.30 6.44
C THR A 173 5.38 -4.51 4.94
N TYR A 174 6.45 -3.89 4.41
CA TYR A 174 6.92 -4.13 3.06
C TYR A 174 7.22 -5.60 2.82
N THR A 175 7.99 -6.24 3.71
CA THR A 175 8.42 -7.62 3.55
C THR A 175 7.23 -8.58 3.51
N ASP A 176 6.26 -8.38 4.41
CA ASP A 176 5.03 -9.19 4.43
C ASP A 176 4.20 -8.97 3.16
N ALA A 177 3.96 -7.73 2.80
CA ALA A 177 3.18 -7.37 1.61
C ALA A 177 3.82 -7.90 0.32
N TYR A 178 5.12 -7.69 0.14
CA TYR A 178 5.86 -8.15 -1.03
C TYR A 178 5.83 -9.67 -1.19
N ASN A 179 6.06 -10.42 -0.11
CA ASN A 179 6.04 -11.88 -0.12
C ASN A 179 4.64 -12.45 -0.42
N ASN A 180 3.59 -11.69 -0.17
CA ASN A 180 2.20 -12.04 -0.47
C ASN A 180 1.71 -11.45 -1.81
N GLY A 181 2.57 -10.83 -2.61
CA GLY A 181 2.22 -10.24 -3.91
C GLY A 181 1.34 -8.99 -3.82
N LYS A 182 1.26 -8.33 -2.65
CA LYS A 182 0.47 -7.12 -2.40
C LYS A 182 1.30 -5.89 -2.70
N TYR A 183 1.57 -5.64 -4.00
CA TYR A 183 2.53 -4.62 -4.42
C TYR A 183 2.08 -3.20 -4.10
N GLN A 184 0.77 -2.90 -4.08
CA GLN A 184 0.29 -1.60 -3.60
C GLN A 184 0.73 -1.34 -2.15
N ASN A 185 0.48 -2.28 -1.25
CA ASN A 185 0.86 -2.13 0.17
C ASN A 185 2.39 -2.09 0.36
N ALA A 186 3.13 -2.86 -0.43
CA ALA A 186 4.58 -2.85 -0.41
C ALA A 186 5.15 -1.50 -0.87
N TYR A 187 4.58 -0.91 -1.92
CA TYR A 187 4.93 0.41 -2.43
C TYR A 187 4.66 1.52 -1.40
N ASP A 188 3.48 1.50 -0.78
CA ASP A 188 3.10 2.49 0.24
C ASP A 188 4.04 2.44 1.45
N ALA A 189 4.40 1.24 1.90
CA ALA A 189 5.35 1.06 2.99
C ALA A 189 6.74 1.61 2.65
N LEU A 190 7.29 1.30 1.47
CA LEU A 190 8.60 1.83 1.01
C LEU A 190 8.56 3.34 0.79
N THR A 191 7.48 3.88 0.26
CA THR A 191 7.29 5.32 0.10
C THR A 191 7.32 6.03 1.45
N THR A 192 6.70 5.41 2.47
CA THR A 192 6.73 5.91 3.85
C THR A 192 8.16 5.88 4.40
N VAL A 193 8.91 4.80 4.19
CA VAL A 193 10.34 4.71 4.61
C VAL A 193 11.17 5.79 3.94
N LYS A 194 11.00 6.00 2.64
CA LYS A 194 11.70 7.06 1.88
C LYS A 194 11.39 8.45 2.44
N ALA A 195 10.12 8.71 2.78
CA ALA A 195 9.71 9.97 3.40
C ALA A 195 10.30 10.18 4.80
N LEU A 196 10.43 9.12 5.61
CA LEU A 196 11.08 9.18 6.93
C LEU A 196 12.56 9.53 6.82
N TYR A 197 13.29 8.99 5.86
CA TYR A 197 14.67 9.36 5.59
C TYR A 197 14.79 10.81 5.11
N ALA A 198 13.93 11.26 4.21
CA ALA A 198 13.90 12.64 3.77
C ALA A 198 13.58 13.63 4.90
N ALA A 199 12.72 13.24 5.85
CA ALA A 199 12.44 14.04 7.04
C ALA A 199 13.69 14.18 7.95
N ALA A 200 14.42 13.08 8.18
CA ALA A 200 15.66 13.13 8.98
C ALA A 200 16.73 14.00 8.31
N GLU A 201 16.88 13.95 6.99
CA GLU A 201 17.75 14.81 6.20
C GLU A 201 17.35 16.29 6.33
N GLY A 202 16.04 16.58 6.24
CA GLY A 202 15.49 17.93 6.41
C GLY A 202 15.77 18.48 7.81
N ASP A 203 15.67 17.67 8.87
CA ASP A 203 15.99 18.06 10.24
C ASP A 203 17.49 18.43 10.38
N GLN A 204 18.38 17.61 9.80
CA GLN A 204 19.81 17.87 9.75
C GLN A 204 20.12 19.18 9.02
N SER A 205 19.53 19.41 7.87
CA SER A 205 19.73 20.62 7.06
C SER A 205 19.27 21.88 7.80
N ARG A 206 18.10 21.86 8.41
CA ARG A 206 17.57 22.97 9.24
C ARG A 206 18.45 23.27 10.44
N ALA A 207 19.00 22.24 11.08
CA ALA A 207 19.92 22.44 12.19
C ALA A 207 21.24 23.09 11.75
N LYS A 208 21.78 22.67 10.60
CA LYS A 208 22.99 23.26 10.00
C LYS A 208 22.80 24.75 9.67
N GLU A 209 21.68 25.09 8.99
CA GLU A 209 21.35 26.47 8.65
C GLU A 209 21.21 27.36 9.89
N ARG A 210 20.58 26.87 10.96
CA ARG A 210 20.51 27.57 12.25
C ARG A 210 21.89 27.81 12.84
N SER A 211 22.74 26.80 12.86
CA SER A 211 24.12 26.92 13.38
C SER A 211 24.92 27.95 12.60
N GLU A 212 24.84 27.96 11.27
CA GLU A 212 25.51 28.94 10.42
C GLU A 212 24.99 30.36 10.66
N THR A 213 23.66 30.50 10.86
CA THR A 213 23.06 31.80 11.18
C THR A 213 23.53 32.35 12.52
N TYR A 214 23.58 31.50 13.55
CA TYR A 214 24.11 31.88 14.86
C TYR A 214 25.61 32.28 14.79
N ALA A 215 26.42 31.51 14.09
CA ALA A 215 27.84 31.82 13.90
C ALA A 215 28.08 33.17 13.19
N LYS A 216 27.26 33.47 12.18
CA LYS A 216 27.29 34.77 11.48
C LYS A 216 26.88 35.94 12.40
N ALA A 217 25.84 35.75 13.22
CA ALA A 217 25.39 36.75 14.18
C ALA A 217 26.46 37.03 15.26
N GLU A 218 27.11 35.97 15.77
CA GLU A 218 28.19 36.09 16.75
C GLU A 218 29.43 36.76 16.16
N ALA A 219 29.82 36.47 14.93
CA ALA A 219 30.91 37.12 14.23
C ALA A 219 30.65 38.61 13.97
N GLN A 220 29.41 39.02 13.80
CA GLN A 220 29.01 40.44 13.63
C GLN A 220 29.01 41.20 14.97
N GLN A 221 28.89 40.54 16.11
CA GLN A 221 28.93 41.14 17.44
C GLN A 221 30.32 41.23 18.02
N ALA A 222 31.32 40.49 17.50
CA ALA A 222 32.68 40.45 17.97
C ALA A 222 33.43 41.81 17.91
N PRO A 223 33.24 42.71 16.92
CA PRO A 223 33.98 43.98 16.89
C PRO A 223 33.57 44.98 17.97
N ASN A 224 32.39 44.83 18.60
CA ASN A 224 31.92 45.81 19.60
C ASN A 224 32.40 45.57 21.04
N LYS A 225 33.01 44.42 21.34
CA LYS A 225 33.55 44.16 22.72
C LYS A 225 34.95 44.69 22.93
N THR A 226 35.72 45.00 21.88
CA THR A 226 37.13 45.46 22.02
C THR A 226 37.25 46.96 22.19
N SER A 227 36.17 47.75 22.09
CA SER A 227 36.23 49.23 22.20
C SER A 227 35.78 49.78 23.56
N GLN A 228 35.49 48.95 24.55
CA GLN A 228 35.03 49.44 25.87
C GLN A 228 36.00 49.22 27.03
N GLU A 229 37.21 48.77 26.79
CA GLU A 229 38.23 48.61 27.85
C GLU A 229 39.38 49.61 27.72
N THR A 230 39.13 50.91 27.59
CA THR A 230 40.15 51.92 27.92
C THR A 230 39.50 53.25 28.32
N GLN A 231 38.91 53.31 29.48
CA GLN A 231 38.86 54.57 30.29
C GLN A 231 39.07 54.23 31.73
N THR A 232 40.34 54.15 32.08
CA THR A 232 40.84 54.19 33.47
C THR A 232 40.70 55.64 33.91
N GLN A 233 39.77 55.94 34.79
CA GLN A 233 39.77 57.20 35.54
C GLN A 233 40.26 56.93 36.92
N GLU A 234 41.45 57.47 37.16
CA GLU A 234 42.20 57.54 38.44
C GLU A 234 41.43 58.41 39.40
N VAL A 235 40.99 57.90 40.57
CA VAL A 235 40.68 58.68 41.77
C VAL A 235 41.12 57.93 43.01
N ALA A 236 41.93 58.58 43.83
CA ALA A 236 42.59 58.12 45.02
C ALA A 236 41.65 57.95 46.24
N PRO A 237 42.23 57.52 47.43
CA PRO A 237 41.59 56.54 48.30
C PRO A 237 40.83 57.18 49.49
N GLY A 238 39.78 56.50 49.92
CA GLY A 238 39.07 56.82 51.16
C GLY A 238 38.55 55.57 51.85
N ALA A 239 38.97 55.37 53.07
CA ALA A 239 38.79 54.23 53.94
C ALA A 239 37.30 53.86 54.25
N GLY A 240 37.09 52.62 54.57
CA GLY A 240 35.86 52.16 55.26
C GLY A 240 35.57 50.67 55.14
N ALA A 241 35.93 49.91 56.16
CA ALA A 241 35.68 48.49 56.35
C ALA A 241 34.20 48.07 56.27
N SER A 242 33.94 46.93 55.75
CA SER A 242 33.24 45.84 56.45
C SER A 242 33.09 44.58 55.59
N THR A 243 33.56 43.52 56.14
CA THR A 243 33.44 42.12 55.75
C THR A 243 31.99 41.66 55.56
N SER A 244 31.68 41.02 54.45
CA SER A 244 30.74 39.91 54.41
C SER A 244 31.12 39.05 53.18
N GLN A 245 31.70 37.91 53.44
CA GLN A 245 31.88 36.81 52.50
C GLN A 245 30.48 36.27 52.09
N GLN A 246 30.07 36.53 50.93
CA GLN A 246 28.89 35.88 50.34
C GLN A 246 29.39 34.90 49.26
N ALA A 247 29.09 33.64 49.49
CA ALA A 247 29.36 32.54 48.59
C ALA A 247 28.81 32.83 47.17
N PRO A 248 29.44 32.30 46.10
CA PRO A 248 28.92 32.49 44.75
C PRO A 248 27.54 31.85 44.64
N ALA A 249 26.54 32.64 44.35
CA ALA A 249 25.21 32.19 44.00
C ALA A 249 25.29 31.28 42.77
N ALA A 250 24.77 30.08 42.92
CA ALA A 250 24.55 29.17 41.79
C ALA A 250 23.78 29.91 40.69
N SER A 251 24.32 29.87 39.50
CA SER A 251 23.65 30.42 38.31
C SER A 251 22.24 29.84 38.23
N ALA A 252 21.25 30.71 38.25
CA ALA A 252 19.86 30.31 37.99
C ALA A 252 19.77 29.59 36.64
N PRO A 253 19.01 28.49 36.53
CA PRO A 253 18.76 27.85 35.25
C PRO A 253 18.21 28.88 34.28
N ALA A 254 18.67 28.83 33.03
CA ALA A 254 18.14 29.66 31.95
C ALA A 254 16.61 29.56 31.92
N PRO A 255 15.88 30.66 31.74
CA PRO A 255 14.43 30.59 31.64
C PRO A 255 14.04 29.63 30.49
N ALA A 256 13.14 28.71 30.80
CA ALA A 256 12.59 27.83 29.81
C ALA A 256 12.03 28.68 28.64
N PRO A 257 12.17 28.24 27.36
CA PRO A 257 11.64 28.98 26.24
C PRO A 257 10.15 29.26 26.49
N ALA A 258 9.75 30.50 26.34
CA ALA A 258 8.35 30.90 26.50
C ALA A 258 7.51 30.16 25.47
N HIS A 259 6.66 29.25 25.92
CA HIS A 259 5.71 28.55 25.09
C HIS A 259 4.62 29.53 24.64
N ASN A 260 4.24 29.46 23.35
CA ASN A 260 3.11 30.24 22.83
C ASN A 260 1.77 29.54 23.14
N ALA A 261 0.66 30.24 22.84
CA ALA A 261 -0.68 29.69 23.11
C ALA A 261 -0.97 28.38 22.32
N GLY A 262 -0.32 28.17 21.18
CA GLY A 262 -0.39 26.93 20.40
C GLY A 262 0.20 25.73 21.15
N TYR A 263 1.34 25.91 21.80
CA TYR A 263 1.92 24.88 22.66
C TYR A 263 0.96 24.49 23.80
N GLU A 264 0.40 25.50 24.48
CA GLU A 264 -0.53 25.29 25.60
C GLU A 264 -1.82 24.56 25.14
N ALA A 265 -2.33 24.90 23.93
CA ALA A 265 -3.46 24.23 23.36
C ALA A 265 -3.16 22.76 23.01
N ALA A 266 -2.01 22.50 22.39
CA ALA A 266 -1.56 21.16 22.06
C ALA A 266 -1.31 20.31 23.34
N ALA A 267 -0.75 20.90 24.39
CA ALA A 267 -0.49 20.23 25.66
C ALA A 267 -1.76 19.75 26.40
N ARG A 268 -2.91 20.39 26.14
CA ARG A 268 -4.22 19.94 26.68
C ARG A 268 -4.75 18.69 25.98
N VAL A 269 -4.30 18.42 24.75
CA VAL A 269 -4.71 17.26 23.96
C VAL A 269 -3.81 16.06 24.25
N GLY A 270 -2.49 16.29 24.32
CA GLY A 270 -1.50 15.26 24.56
C GLY A 270 -0.08 15.83 24.57
N THR A 271 0.92 15.06 24.12
CA THR A 271 2.30 15.56 24.05
C THR A 271 2.46 16.52 22.88
N PRO A 272 2.79 17.81 23.10
CA PRO A 272 2.97 18.77 22.02
C PRO A 272 4.16 18.43 21.14
N VAL A 273 3.98 18.52 19.83
CA VAL A 273 5.02 18.41 18.81
C VAL A 273 5.08 19.75 18.08
N SER A 274 6.27 20.34 18.00
CA SER A 274 6.47 21.57 17.24
C SER A 274 6.34 21.29 15.75
N LEU A 275 5.52 22.10 15.07
CA LEU A 275 5.39 22.15 13.62
C LEU A 275 6.04 23.45 13.11
N ASP A 276 6.08 23.66 11.80
CA ASP A 276 6.65 24.89 11.23
C ASP A 276 5.83 26.14 11.62
N ASP A 277 6.45 27.32 11.53
CA ASP A 277 5.85 28.66 11.78
C ASP A 277 5.21 28.87 13.16
N GLY A 278 5.74 28.20 14.21
CA GLY A 278 5.22 28.35 15.57
C GLY A 278 3.92 27.65 15.82
N MET A 279 3.52 26.75 14.92
CA MET A 279 2.40 25.83 15.08
C MET A 279 2.78 24.64 15.94
N TYR A 280 1.81 24.00 16.56
CA TYR A 280 1.96 22.80 17.36
C TYR A 280 0.92 21.76 17.02
N GLY A 281 1.35 20.49 17.00
CA GLY A 281 0.46 19.35 16.88
C GLY A 281 0.42 18.52 18.15
N SER A 282 -0.63 17.77 18.36
CA SER A 282 -0.72 16.76 19.43
C SER A 282 -1.67 15.64 19.09
N ARG A 283 -1.43 14.44 19.66
CA ARG A 283 -2.34 13.29 19.52
C ARG A 283 -3.06 13.05 20.84
N ASP A 284 -4.36 12.79 20.75
CA ASP A 284 -5.13 12.32 21.89
C ASP A 284 -4.90 10.81 22.15
N ALA A 285 -5.49 10.30 23.23
CA ALA A 285 -5.39 8.89 23.61
C ALA A 285 -6.04 7.92 22.60
N ALA A 286 -6.90 8.41 21.70
CA ALA A 286 -7.52 7.64 20.63
C ALA A 286 -6.68 7.64 19.34
N GLY A 287 -5.54 8.38 19.33
CA GLY A 287 -4.63 8.49 18.19
C GLY A 287 -5.02 9.57 17.18
N ASN A 288 -6.07 10.36 17.42
CA ASN A 288 -6.43 11.48 16.56
C ASN A 288 -5.38 12.59 16.68
N PHE A 289 -5.06 13.23 15.56
CA PHE A 289 -4.07 14.30 15.52
C PHE A 289 -4.74 15.66 15.36
N TYR A 290 -4.33 16.62 16.18
CA TYR A 290 -4.83 18.01 16.20
C TYR A 290 -3.67 18.96 15.92
N MET A 291 -3.92 20.03 15.14
CA MET A 291 -2.96 21.09 14.85
C MET A 291 -3.50 22.42 15.36
N PHE A 292 -2.59 23.23 15.94
CA PHE A 292 -2.88 24.53 16.52
C PHE A 292 -1.92 25.59 15.95
N ASP A 293 -2.44 26.78 15.66
CA ASP A 293 -1.62 27.94 15.31
C ASP A 293 -0.89 28.52 16.54
N ALA A 294 -0.02 29.52 16.34
CA ALA A 294 0.71 30.16 17.41
C ALA A 294 -0.20 30.85 18.47
N ASN A 295 -1.47 31.13 18.10
CA ASN A 295 -2.47 31.75 18.96
C ASN A 295 -3.33 30.74 19.73
N GLY A 296 -3.12 29.43 19.48
CA GLY A 296 -3.84 28.33 20.12
C GLY A 296 -5.18 27.97 19.44
N ASN A 297 -5.47 28.50 18.24
CA ASN A 297 -6.62 28.08 17.47
C ASN A 297 -6.37 26.74 16.79
N GLN A 298 -7.35 25.86 16.83
CA GLN A 298 -7.25 24.59 16.08
C GLN A 298 -7.40 24.88 14.57
N ILE A 299 -6.37 24.50 13.80
CA ILE A 299 -6.28 24.73 12.34
C ILE A 299 -6.30 23.44 11.54
N GLY A 300 -6.25 22.29 12.20
CA GLY A 300 -6.29 21.00 11.54
C GLY A 300 -6.71 19.87 12.46
N TYR A 301 -7.25 18.81 11.85
CA TYR A 301 -7.65 17.58 12.51
C TYR A 301 -7.45 16.37 11.57
N SER A 302 -7.03 15.25 12.13
CA SER A 302 -6.99 13.97 11.43
C SER A 302 -7.42 12.87 12.38
N ALA A 303 -8.43 12.09 12.01
CA ALA A 303 -8.79 10.90 12.76
C ALA A 303 -7.66 9.86 12.71
N ALA A 304 -7.58 9.00 13.72
CA ALA A 304 -6.60 7.91 13.76
C ALA A 304 -6.68 7.07 12.48
N GLY A 305 -5.54 6.93 11.78
CA GLY A 305 -5.45 6.18 10.53
C GLY A 305 -5.88 6.94 9.26
N THR A 306 -6.19 8.24 9.33
CA THR A 306 -6.54 9.07 8.17
C THR A 306 -5.52 10.18 7.94
N LYS A 307 -5.48 10.74 6.71
CA LYS A 307 -4.64 11.90 6.39
C LYS A 307 -5.15 13.15 7.11
N VAL A 308 -4.23 14.06 7.47
CA VAL A 308 -4.56 15.35 8.08
C VAL A 308 -5.42 16.16 7.11
N VAL A 309 -6.60 16.57 7.56
CA VAL A 309 -7.47 17.50 6.83
C VAL A 309 -7.28 18.88 7.45
N SER A 310 -6.81 19.84 6.64
CA SER A 310 -6.74 21.25 7.05
C SER A 310 -8.17 21.79 7.21
N ILE A 311 -8.47 22.37 8.36
CA ILE A 311 -9.72 23.07 8.62
C ILE A 311 -9.40 24.56 8.45
N ASN A 312 -9.84 25.15 7.35
CA ASN A 312 -9.80 26.61 7.19
C ASN A 312 -10.92 27.26 7.99
#